data_f4348fd2df13f3375a667126905e10a1
#
_entry.id   f4348fd2df13f3375a667126905e10a1
#
_cell.length_a   1.000
_cell.length_b   1.000
_cell.length_c   1.000
_cell.angle_alpha   90.00
_cell.angle_beta   90.00
_cell.angle_gamma   90.00
#
_symmetry.space_group_name_H-M   'P 1'
#
loop_
_entity.id
_entity.type
_entity.pdbx_description
1 polymer ?
#
loop_
_entity_poly.entity_id
_entity_poly.type
_entity_poly.pdbx_seq_one_letter_code
_entity_poly.pdbx_strand_id
1 'polypeptide(L)'
;MKRNISLVKGTHDIHGAEMEKFEFIIEKFYSICRNFNFKSIQTPILEQQDLFSRTVGEQTDIVSKEMYSFLDKGEAYICLRPEATSSLARFAASNYQSGLLKLITHGPMFRRERPQKGRYRQFHQINIESIGEKSPYVDFELILVAKLLFDDLGIKENKHRLLINSLGSKEDQIKYAYELKKYLTEFKKQLSEISQSRLDKNPLRILDSKDPKDSEILVNAPKISEHLSEESKNYFNQVKKLLNDNKIKFFEDPKLVRGLDYYSPVSYTHLRAHET
;
A
#
# COMPACT_ATOMS: atom_id res chain seq x y z
N MET A 1 -44.81 -6.86 12.82
CA MET A 1 -43.86 -5.83 12.38
C MET A 1 -42.91 -6.42 11.34
N LYS A 2 -42.92 -5.95 10.09
CA LYS A 2 -41.89 -6.31 9.10
C LYS A 2 -40.56 -5.71 9.58
N ARG A 3 -39.60 -6.53 10.01
CA ARG A 3 -38.23 -6.07 10.27
C ARG A 3 -37.67 -5.60 8.95
N ASN A 4 -37.43 -4.30 8.79
CA ASN A 4 -36.64 -3.79 7.66
C ASN A 4 -35.23 -4.37 7.79
N ILE A 5 -34.81 -5.17 6.79
CA ILE A 5 -33.45 -5.67 6.69
C ILE A 5 -32.61 -4.53 6.10
N SER A 6 -31.71 -3.99 6.92
CA SER A 6 -30.79 -2.94 6.50
C SER A 6 -29.45 -3.53 6.08
N LEU A 7 -28.70 -2.79 5.26
CA LEU A 7 -27.32 -3.14 4.90
C LEU A 7 -26.41 -3.19 6.14
N VAL A 8 -25.37 -3.99 6.05
CA VAL A 8 -24.31 -4.00 7.07
C VAL A 8 -23.66 -2.62 7.12
N LYS A 9 -23.45 -2.08 8.33
CA LYS A 9 -22.82 -0.76 8.48
C LYS A 9 -21.46 -0.69 7.78
N GLY A 10 -21.31 0.30 6.91
CA GLY A 10 -20.09 0.51 6.14
C GLY A 10 -20.03 -0.28 4.84
N THR A 11 -21.14 -0.84 4.39
CA THR A 11 -21.34 -1.38 3.05
C THR A 11 -22.43 -0.59 2.32
N HIS A 12 -22.45 -0.65 1.00
CA HIS A 12 -23.48 -0.06 0.16
C HIS A 12 -23.63 -0.85 -1.14
N ASP A 13 -24.79 -0.70 -1.75
CA ASP A 13 -25.04 -1.23 -3.10
C ASP A 13 -24.48 -0.24 -4.13
N ILE A 14 -23.81 -0.74 -5.14
CA ILE A 14 -23.32 0.05 -6.29
C ILE A 14 -24.23 -0.23 -7.47
N HIS A 15 -24.88 0.79 -8.00
CA HIS A 15 -25.82 0.64 -9.11
C HIS A 15 -25.92 1.89 -9.99
N GLY A 16 -26.58 1.77 -11.15
CA GLY A 16 -26.81 2.89 -12.09
C GLY A 16 -25.51 3.57 -12.49
N ALA A 17 -25.51 4.89 -12.53
CA ALA A 17 -24.36 5.69 -12.98
C ALA A 17 -23.07 5.48 -12.16
N GLU A 18 -23.18 5.03 -10.90
CA GLU A 18 -22.01 4.66 -10.11
C GLU A 18 -21.39 3.35 -10.61
N MET A 19 -22.22 2.36 -10.94
CA MET A 19 -21.78 1.10 -11.51
C MET A 19 -21.15 1.29 -12.89
N GLU A 20 -21.74 2.12 -13.74
CA GLU A 20 -21.18 2.45 -15.05
C GLU A 20 -19.77 3.06 -14.95
N LYS A 21 -19.55 3.98 -14.01
CA LYS A 21 -18.21 4.54 -13.74
C LYS A 21 -17.24 3.48 -13.26
N PHE A 22 -17.70 2.58 -12.41
CA PHE A 22 -16.90 1.49 -11.89
C PHE A 22 -16.44 0.56 -13.02
N GLU A 23 -17.35 0.13 -13.88
CA GLU A 23 -17.06 -0.72 -15.04
C GLU A 23 -16.09 -0.02 -16.01
N PHE A 24 -16.31 1.26 -16.30
CA PHE A 24 -15.41 2.08 -17.12
C PHE A 24 -13.98 2.09 -16.58
N ILE A 25 -13.80 2.31 -15.25
CA ILE A 25 -12.47 2.31 -14.62
C ILE A 25 -11.80 0.94 -14.77
N ILE A 26 -12.54 -0.14 -14.55
CA ILE A 26 -12.03 -1.51 -14.65
C ILE A 26 -11.63 -1.84 -16.08
N GLU A 27 -12.44 -1.47 -17.07
CA GLU A 27 -12.12 -1.66 -18.49
C GLU A 27 -10.83 -0.95 -18.89
N LYS A 28 -10.69 0.33 -18.52
CA LYS A 28 -9.48 1.13 -18.75
C LYS A 28 -8.26 0.51 -18.11
N PHE A 29 -8.38 0.10 -16.86
CA PHE A 29 -7.32 -0.58 -16.11
C PHE A 29 -6.83 -1.83 -16.83
N TYR A 30 -7.74 -2.74 -17.21
CA TYR A 30 -7.36 -3.97 -17.90
C TYR A 30 -6.80 -3.70 -19.30
N SER A 31 -7.33 -2.72 -20.02
CA SER A 31 -6.85 -2.34 -21.34
C SER A 31 -5.39 -1.89 -21.29
N ILE A 32 -5.07 -0.96 -20.39
CA ILE A 32 -3.68 -0.46 -20.20
C ILE A 32 -2.75 -1.59 -19.79
N CYS A 33 -3.10 -2.33 -18.75
CA CYS A 33 -2.24 -3.38 -18.21
C CYS A 33 -1.90 -4.49 -19.22
N ARG A 34 -2.84 -4.83 -20.11
CA ARG A 34 -2.60 -5.80 -21.20
C ARG A 34 -1.50 -5.33 -22.15
N ASN A 35 -1.39 -4.02 -22.43
CA ASN A 35 -0.33 -3.47 -23.29
C ASN A 35 1.06 -3.63 -22.66
N PHE A 36 1.12 -3.74 -21.32
CA PHE A 36 2.33 -4.03 -20.56
C PHE A 36 2.51 -5.52 -20.24
N ASN A 37 1.73 -6.40 -20.90
CA ASN A 37 1.78 -7.86 -20.75
C ASN A 37 1.44 -8.39 -19.35
N PHE A 38 0.67 -7.64 -18.56
CA PHE A 38 0.13 -8.16 -17.31
C PHE A 38 -0.96 -9.19 -17.58
N LYS A 39 -0.97 -10.26 -16.78
CA LYS A 39 -1.96 -11.36 -16.86
C LYS A 39 -2.98 -11.21 -15.75
N SER A 40 -4.24 -11.37 -16.11
CA SER A 40 -5.34 -11.30 -15.16
C SER A 40 -5.40 -12.54 -14.30
N ILE A 41 -5.64 -12.34 -13.01
CA ILE A 41 -5.86 -13.42 -12.03
C ILE A 41 -7.00 -13.01 -11.10
N GLN A 42 -7.76 -13.98 -10.63
CA GLN A 42 -8.72 -13.81 -9.57
C GLN A 42 -8.36 -14.78 -8.42
N THR A 43 -8.08 -14.23 -7.25
CA THR A 43 -7.83 -15.00 -6.04
C THR A 43 -9.10 -15.15 -5.21
N PRO A 44 -9.21 -16.16 -4.34
CA PRO A 44 -10.34 -16.30 -3.43
C PRO A 44 -10.56 -15.06 -2.56
N ILE A 45 -11.80 -14.84 -2.16
CA ILE A 45 -12.16 -13.80 -1.17
C ILE A 45 -11.87 -14.30 0.25
N LEU A 46 -12.08 -15.60 0.47
CA LEU A 46 -11.74 -16.29 1.71
C LEU A 46 -10.32 -16.81 1.63
N GLU A 47 -9.52 -16.49 2.63
CA GLU A 47 -8.13 -16.93 2.74
C GLU A 47 -7.85 -17.38 4.19
N GLN A 48 -6.76 -18.12 4.39
CA GLN A 48 -6.29 -18.42 5.73
C GLN A 48 -5.78 -17.15 6.41
N GLN A 49 -6.15 -16.93 7.66
CA GLN A 49 -5.74 -15.76 8.44
C GLN A 49 -4.22 -15.62 8.50
N ASP A 50 -3.50 -16.71 8.65
CA ASP A 50 -2.04 -16.75 8.74
C ASP A 50 -1.34 -16.19 7.52
N LEU A 51 -1.97 -16.22 6.34
CA LEU A 51 -1.41 -15.60 5.15
C LEU A 51 -1.11 -14.11 5.41
N PHE A 52 -2.10 -13.38 5.94
CA PHE A 52 -1.96 -11.94 6.17
C PHE A 52 -1.11 -11.64 7.40
N SER A 53 -1.18 -12.45 8.45
CA SER A 53 -0.33 -12.30 9.63
C SER A 53 1.15 -12.35 9.26
N ARG A 54 1.53 -13.26 8.36
CA ARG A 54 2.92 -13.45 7.91
C ARG A 54 3.38 -12.41 6.89
N THR A 55 2.51 -11.98 5.98
CA THR A 55 2.89 -11.09 4.88
C THR A 55 2.71 -9.62 5.23
N VAL A 56 1.57 -9.24 5.80
CA VAL A 56 1.24 -7.86 6.17
C VAL A 56 1.91 -7.45 7.49
N GLY A 57 2.11 -8.41 8.39
CA GLY A 57 2.68 -8.22 9.71
C GLY A 57 1.62 -8.17 10.82
N GLU A 58 1.82 -8.99 11.86
CA GLU A 58 0.89 -9.13 13.00
C GLU A 58 0.61 -7.82 13.75
N GLN A 59 1.60 -6.91 13.77
CA GLN A 59 1.53 -5.64 14.48
C GLN A 59 0.87 -4.52 13.66
N THR A 60 0.45 -4.79 12.42
CA THR A 60 -0.26 -3.81 11.60
C THR A 60 -1.69 -3.65 12.06
N ASP A 61 -2.25 -2.45 11.90
CA ASP A 61 -3.66 -2.21 12.27
C ASP A 61 -4.61 -3.09 11.43
N ILE A 62 -4.25 -3.40 10.20
CA ILE A 62 -5.01 -4.30 9.32
C ILE A 62 -5.18 -5.66 9.97
N VAL A 63 -4.09 -6.31 10.38
CA VAL A 63 -4.13 -7.65 10.96
C VAL A 63 -4.68 -7.64 12.39
N SER A 64 -4.23 -6.68 13.21
CA SER A 64 -4.56 -6.68 14.64
C SER A 64 -5.98 -6.19 14.97
N LYS A 65 -6.62 -5.37 14.09
CA LYS A 65 -7.88 -4.68 14.43
C LYS A 65 -8.93 -4.68 13.32
N GLU A 66 -8.51 -4.74 12.06
CA GLU A 66 -9.39 -4.42 10.93
C GLU A 66 -9.81 -5.65 10.12
N MET A 67 -9.13 -6.77 10.26
CA MET A 67 -9.42 -7.99 9.52
C MET A 67 -10.71 -8.66 10.01
N TYR A 68 -11.56 -9.07 9.07
CA TYR A 68 -12.71 -9.92 9.35
C TYR A 68 -12.27 -11.38 9.39
N SER A 69 -12.04 -11.88 10.60
CA SER A 69 -11.63 -13.26 10.84
C SER A 69 -12.69 -14.03 11.60
N PHE A 70 -12.81 -15.31 11.30
CA PHE A 70 -13.74 -16.21 11.98
C PHE A 70 -13.23 -17.65 11.91
N LEU A 71 -13.68 -18.45 12.87
CA LEU A 71 -13.39 -19.88 12.91
C LEU A 71 -14.34 -20.61 11.96
N ASP A 72 -13.79 -21.37 11.01
CA ASP A 72 -14.57 -22.24 10.15
C ASP A 72 -15.01 -23.51 10.88
N LYS A 73 -15.99 -24.22 10.35
CA LYS A 73 -16.47 -25.50 10.90
C LYS A 73 -15.38 -26.57 11.03
N GLY A 74 -14.31 -26.48 10.23
CA GLY A 74 -13.13 -27.32 10.32
C GLY A 74 -12.05 -26.82 11.29
N GLU A 75 -12.39 -25.92 12.21
CA GLU A 75 -11.49 -25.33 13.23
C GLU A 75 -10.31 -24.53 12.65
N ALA A 76 -10.35 -24.18 11.36
CA ALA A 76 -9.37 -23.30 10.73
C ALA A 76 -9.78 -21.82 10.89
N TYR A 77 -8.83 -20.96 11.24
CA TYR A 77 -9.03 -19.51 11.18
C TYR A 77 -8.93 -19.02 9.75
N ILE A 78 -10.06 -18.54 9.24
CA ILE A 78 -10.18 -17.94 7.92
C ILE A 78 -10.60 -16.49 8.03
N CYS A 79 -10.38 -15.71 6.95
CA CYS A 79 -10.72 -14.30 6.92
C CYS A 79 -11.22 -13.87 5.55
N LEU A 80 -11.93 -12.75 5.52
CA LEU A 80 -12.16 -12.01 4.28
C LEU A 80 -10.90 -11.21 3.96
N ARG A 81 -10.36 -11.35 2.75
CA ARG A 81 -9.11 -10.69 2.32
C ARG A 81 -9.15 -9.17 2.55
N PRO A 82 -8.22 -8.60 3.30
CA PRO A 82 -8.15 -7.16 3.54
C PRO A 82 -7.41 -6.38 2.44
N GLU A 83 -6.67 -7.09 1.58
CA GLU A 83 -5.89 -6.57 0.45
C GLU A 83 -5.57 -7.72 -0.52
N ALA A 84 -5.04 -7.43 -1.72
CA ALA A 84 -4.83 -8.44 -2.74
C ALA A 84 -3.38 -8.94 -2.84
N THR A 85 -2.39 -8.14 -2.45
CA THR A 85 -0.95 -8.44 -2.64
C THR A 85 -0.56 -9.77 -2.01
N SER A 86 -0.99 -10.05 -0.78
CA SER A 86 -0.69 -11.30 -0.08
C SER A 86 -1.24 -12.53 -0.82
N SER A 87 -2.46 -12.43 -1.34
CA SER A 87 -3.07 -13.51 -2.13
C SER A 87 -2.32 -13.75 -3.45
N LEU A 88 -1.86 -12.68 -4.11
CA LEU A 88 -1.05 -12.77 -5.32
C LEU A 88 0.35 -13.34 -5.03
N ALA A 89 0.96 -12.94 -3.93
CA ALA A 89 2.25 -13.49 -3.47
C ALA A 89 2.13 -14.99 -3.16
N ARG A 90 1.05 -15.44 -2.49
CA ARG A 90 0.75 -16.84 -2.25
C ARG A 90 0.63 -17.63 -3.56
N PHE A 91 -0.13 -17.07 -4.52
CA PHE A 91 -0.25 -17.70 -5.84
C PHE A 91 1.10 -17.82 -6.53
N ALA A 92 1.90 -16.76 -6.54
CA ALA A 92 3.24 -16.79 -7.14
C ALA A 92 4.15 -17.82 -6.47
N ALA A 93 4.18 -17.87 -5.15
CA ALA A 93 4.99 -18.83 -4.40
C ALA A 93 4.63 -20.30 -4.72
N SER A 94 3.38 -20.59 -5.04
CA SER A 94 2.91 -21.95 -5.32
C SER A 94 3.00 -22.35 -6.80
N ASN A 95 3.03 -21.40 -7.73
CA ASN A 95 2.82 -21.66 -9.15
C ASN A 95 3.93 -21.10 -10.05
N TYR A 96 4.90 -20.35 -9.50
CA TYR A 96 5.90 -19.68 -10.29
C TYR A 96 7.32 -19.97 -9.82
N GLN A 97 8.19 -20.39 -10.73
CA GLN A 97 9.53 -20.87 -10.39
C GLN A 97 10.65 -19.87 -10.69
N SER A 98 10.52 -19.04 -11.74
CA SER A 98 11.58 -18.10 -12.13
C SER A 98 11.12 -17.06 -13.14
N GLY A 99 11.83 -15.92 -13.21
CA GLY A 99 11.62 -14.82 -14.14
C GLY A 99 10.72 -13.72 -13.58
N LEU A 100 10.22 -12.85 -14.45
CA LEU A 100 9.31 -11.76 -14.10
C LEU A 100 7.86 -12.19 -14.30
N LEU A 101 7.11 -12.31 -13.22
CA LEU A 101 5.66 -12.56 -13.22
C LEU A 101 4.91 -11.24 -13.06
N LYS A 102 4.07 -10.91 -14.03
CA LYS A 102 3.26 -9.68 -14.07
C LYS A 102 1.78 -10.01 -13.94
N LEU A 103 1.17 -9.63 -12.84
CA LEU A 103 -0.21 -9.97 -12.49
C LEU A 103 -1.06 -8.74 -12.24
N ILE A 104 -2.34 -8.81 -12.65
CA ILE A 104 -3.36 -7.83 -12.30
C ILE A 104 -4.61 -8.53 -11.76
N THR A 105 -5.24 -7.87 -10.81
CA THR A 105 -6.53 -8.28 -10.29
C THR A 105 -7.35 -7.07 -9.88
N HIS A 106 -8.66 -7.25 -9.85
CA HIS A 106 -9.57 -6.33 -9.17
C HIS A 106 -10.58 -7.12 -8.35
N GLY A 107 -11.18 -6.48 -7.37
CA GLY A 107 -12.24 -7.12 -6.60
C GLY A 107 -12.46 -6.51 -5.23
N PRO A 108 -13.46 -7.03 -4.49
CA PRO A 108 -13.79 -6.55 -3.16
C PRO A 108 -12.72 -6.94 -2.15
N MET A 109 -12.43 -5.99 -1.25
CA MET A 109 -11.60 -6.13 -0.05
C MET A 109 -12.41 -5.74 1.17
N PHE A 110 -12.01 -6.21 2.35
CA PHE A 110 -12.80 -6.09 3.56
C PHE A 110 -11.94 -5.64 4.73
N ARG A 111 -12.29 -4.47 5.33
CA ARG A 111 -11.63 -3.96 6.53
C ARG A 111 -12.64 -3.40 7.51
N ARG A 112 -12.55 -3.80 8.76
CA ARG A 112 -13.43 -3.32 9.84
C ARG A 112 -12.99 -1.93 10.33
N GLU A 113 -12.81 -0.99 9.41
CA GLU A 113 -12.52 0.39 9.75
C GLU A 113 -13.77 1.14 10.25
N ARG A 114 -13.54 2.29 10.91
CA ARG A 114 -14.63 3.22 11.21
C ARG A 114 -15.11 3.84 9.89
N PRO A 115 -16.38 3.61 9.49
CA PRO A 115 -16.86 4.13 8.22
C PRO A 115 -16.85 5.65 8.18
N GLN A 116 -16.34 6.19 7.09
CA GLN A 116 -16.38 7.62 6.77
C GLN A 116 -16.42 7.78 5.25
N LYS A 117 -16.61 9.01 4.74
CA LYS A 117 -16.61 9.27 3.29
C LYS A 117 -15.32 8.73 2.66
N GLY A 118 -15.48 7.85 1.66
CA GLY A 118 -14.35 7.22 0.96
C GLY A 118 -13.68 6.06 1.72
N ARG A 119 -14.18 5.67 2.91
CA ARG A 119 -13.73 4.48 3.65
C ARG A 119 -14.90 3.60 4.00
N TYR A 120 -15.00 2.49 3.31
CA TYR A 120 -16.04 1.49 3.50
C TYR A 120 -15.44 0.23 4.10
N ARG A 121 -16.30 -0.60 4.72
CA ARG A 121 -15.90 -1.91 5.23
C ARG A 121 -15.78 -2.98 4.15
N GLN A 122 -16.52 -2.79 3.06
CA GLN A 122 -16.29 -3.46 1.79
C GLN A 122 -15.95 -2.38 0.77
N PHE A 123 -14.81 -2.50 0.13
CA PHE A 123 -14.32 -1.58 -0.91
C PHE A 123 -13.65 -2.38 -2.03
N HIS A 124 -13.41 -1.76 -3.16
CA HIS A 124 -12.76 -2.42 -4.28
C HIS A 124 -11.34 -1.92 -4.47
N GLN A 125 -10.46 -2.82 -4.81
CA GLN A 125 -9.10 -2.50 -5.23
C GLN A 125 -8.86 -2.99 -6.65
N ILE A 126 -8.07 -2.24 -7.39
CA ILE A 126 -7.31 -2.69 -8.55
C ILE A 126 -5.86 -2.85 -8.10
N ASN A 127 -5.25 -3.99 -8.44
CA ASN A 127 -3.89 -4.32 -8.04
C ASN A 127 -3.05 -4.70 -9.23
N ILE A 128 -1.82 -4.25 -9.23
CA ILE A 128 -0.77 -4.56 -10.21
C ILE A 128 0.42 -5.08 -9.43
N GLU A 129 0.89 -6.26 -9.75
CA GLU A 129 2.05 -6.88 -9.08
C GLU A 129 3.07 -7.32 -10.12
N SER A 130 4.32 -7.00 -9.88
CA SER A 130 5.47 -7.51 -10.62
C SER A 130 6.37 -8.26 -9.63
N ILE A 131 6.51 -9.56 -9.82
CA ILE A 131 7.14 -10.47 -8.86
C ILE A 131 8.30 -11.20 -9.55
N GLY A 132 9.43 -11.36 -8.86
CA GLY A 132 10.56 -12.18 -9.30
C GLY A 132 11.75 -11.40 -9.85
N GLU A 133 11.64 -10.09 -10.05
CA GLU A 133 12.75 -9.26 -10.52
C GLU A 133 12.86 -7.96 -9.71
N LYS A 134 14.06 -7.66 -9.24
CA LYS A 134 14.40 -6.39 -8.59
C LYS A 134 15.09 -5.51 -9.61
N SER A 135 14.36 -4.57 -10.23
CA SER A 135 14.87 -3.68 -11.25
C SER A 135 14.23 -2.29 -11.18
N PRO A 136 15.00 -1.19 -11.32
CA PRO A 136 14.44 0.16 -11.40
C PRO A 136 13.42 0.32 -12.55
N TYR A 137 13.55 -0.48 -13.61
CA TYR A 137 12.62 -0.49 -14.74
C TYR A 137 11.26 -1.06 -14.35
N VAL A 138 11.22 -2.06 -13.46
CA VAL A 138 9.98 -2.64 -12.96
C VAL A 138 9.23 -1.63 -12.11
N ASP A 139 9.89 -0.94 -11.19
CA ASP A 139 9.28 0.12 -10.39
C ASP A 139 8.78 1.27 -11.27
N PHE A 140 9.59 1.70 -12.23
CA PHE A 140 9.20 2.72 -13.19
C PHE A 140 7.96 2.29 -14.01
N GLU A 141 7.91 1.05 -14.49
CA GLU A 141 6.77 0.54 -15.26
C GLU A 141 5.47 0.58 -14.45
N LEU A 142 5.49 0.19 -13.17
CA LEU A 142 4.32 0.26 -12.31
C LEU A 142 3.82 1.70 -12.13
N ILE A 143 4.75 2.65 -11.95
CA ILE A 143 4.41 4.08 -11.87
C ILE A 143 3.83 4.58 -13.20
N LEU A 144 4.43 4.18 -14.32
CA LEU A 144 3.96 4.55 -15.66
C LEU A 144 2.56 4.03 -15.93
N VAL A 145 2.27 2.78 -15.61
CA VAL A 145 0.91 2.19 -15.76
C VAL A 145 -0.11 2.98 -14.95
N ALA A 146 0.22 3.34 -13.71
CA ALA A 146 -0.68 4.13 -12.88
C ALA A 146 -0.89 5.55 -13.44
N LYS A 147 0.17 6.18 -13.99
CA LYS A 147 0.05 7.49 -14.66
C LYS A 147 -0.84 7.40 -15.88
N LEU A 148 -0.62 6.42 -16.74
CA LEU A 148 -1.43 6.23 -17.95
C LEU A 148 -2.91 5.98 -17.61
N LEU A 149 -3.20 5.27 -16.52
CA LEU A 149 -4.57 5.10 -16.06
C LEU A 149 -5.20 6.43 -15.66
N PHE A 150 -4.48 7.28 -14.93
CA PHE A 150 -4.99 8.61 -14.55
C PHE A 150 -5.21 9.52 -15.76
N ASP A 151 -4.30 9.49 -16.72
CA ASP A 151 -4.43 10.24 -17.97
C ASP A 151 -5.68 9.79 -18.74
N ASP A 152 -5.88 8.48 -18.88
CA ASP A 152 -7.00 7.87 -19.60
C ASP A 152 -8.36 8.09 -18.91
N LEU A 153 -8.34 8.22 -17.58
CA LEU A 153 -9.49 8.63 -16.78
C LEU A 153 -9.74 10.16 -16.77
N GLY A 154 -8.89 10.94 -17.46
CA GLY A 154 -9.00 12.39 -17.52
C GLY A 154 -8.65 13.12 -16.20
N ILE A 155 -7.92 12.46 -15.31
CA ILE A 155 -7.48 13.06 -14.05
C ILE A 155 -6.27 13.97 -14.32
N LYS A 156 -6.53 15.28 -14.32
CA LYS A 156 -5.50 16.29 -14.64
C LYS A 156 -4.33 16.26 -13.66
N GLU A 157 -3.12 16.53 -14.13
CA GLU A 157 -1.87 16.56 -13.32
C GLU A 157 -1.96 17.48 -12.08
N ASN A 158 -2.72 18.57 -12.14
CA ASN A 158 -2.90 19.47 -11.00
C ASN A 158 -3.83 18.92 -9.91
N LYS A 159 -4.48 17.78 -10.14
CA LYS A 159 -5.37 17.09 -9.19
C LYS A 159 -4.71 15.97 -8.43
N HIS A 160 -3.48 15.58 -8.78
CA HIS A 160 -2.74 14.53 -8.11
C HIS A 160 -1.23 14.87 -8.04
N ARG A 161 -0.52 14.20 -7.15
CA ARG A 161 0.93 14.29 -7.03
C ARG A 161 1.49 12.90 -6.87
N LEU A 162 2.55 12.60 -7.60
CA LEU A 162 3.36 11.41 -7.35
C LEU A 162 4.37 11.73 -6.25
N LEU A 163 4.24 11.08 -5.12
CA LEU A 163 5.24 11.12 -4.05
C LEU A 163 6.05 9.83 -4.11
N ILE A 164 7.36 9.94 -4.01
CA ILE A 164 8.27 8.80 -3.99
C ILE A 164 9.23 8.90 -2.81
N ASN A 165 9.66 7.75 -2.32
CA ASN A 165 10.72 7.62 -1.32
C ASN A 165 11.44 6.29 -1.53
N SER A 166 12.65 6.15 -1.00
CA SER A 166 13.32 4.87 -0.88
C SER A 166 13.48 4.50 0.59
N LEU A 167 13.06 3.29 0.91
CA LEU A 167 13.33 2.68 2.22
C LEU A 167 14.61 1.84 2.22
N GLY A 168 15.25 1.73 1.05
CA GLY A 168 16.48 0.98 0.89
C GLY A 168 16.31 -0.54 1.04
N SER A 169 17.42 -1.21 1.28
CA SER A 169 17.45 -2.63 1.61
C SER A 169 16.91 -2.91 3.02
N LYS A 170 16.74 -4.16 3.36
CA LYS A 170 16.36 -4.56 4.73
C LYS A 170 17.41 -4.10 5.75
N GLU A 171 18.68 -4.16 5.40
CA GLU A 171 19.79 -3.69 6.21
C GLU A 171 19.76 -2.18 6.41
N ASP A 172 19.45 -1.41 5.35
CA ASP A 172 19.29 0.05 5.44
C ASP A 172 18.13 0.42 6.38
N GLN A 173 17.00 -0.29 6.26
CA GLN A 173 15.83 -0.10 7.13
C GLN A 173 16.15 -0.39 8.61
N ILE A 174 16.89 -1.46 8.89
CA ILE A 174 17.28 -1.82 10.27
C ILE A 174 18.18 -0.73 10.87
N LYS A 175 19.19 -0.28 10.11
CA LYS A 175 20.09 0.81 10.54
C LYS A 175 19.32 2.09 10.81
N TYR A 176 18.46 2.47 9.86
CA TYR A 176 17.67 3.68 10.02
C TYR A 176 16.66 3.58 11.18
N ALA A 177 15.99 2.45 11.33
CA ALA A 177 15.06 2.23 12.45
C ALA A 177 15.76 2.37 13.81
N TYR A 178 17.01 1.92 13.91
CA TYR A 178 17.84 2.08 15.12
C TYR A 178 18.12 3.57 15.41
N GLU A 179 18.60 4.33 14.43
CA GLU A 179 18.89 5.76 14.59
C GLU A 179 17.62 6.58 14.87
N LEU A 180 16.54 6.28 14.15
CA LEU A 180 15.25 6.92 14.40
C LEU A 180 14.73 6.63 15.82
N LYS A 181 14.82 5.37 16.26
CA LYS A 181 14.44 4.99 17.62
C LYS A 181 15.28 5.72 18.66
N LYS A 182 16.59 5.81 18.47
CA LYS A 182 17.50 6.54 19.35
C LYS A 182 17.07 8.00 19.48
N TYR A 183 16.86 8.68 18.37
CA TYR A 183 16.36 10.06 18.33
C TYR A 183 15.02 10.20 19.05
N LEU A 184 14.02 9.39 18.70
CA LEU A 184 12.66 9.50 19.25
C LEU A 184 12.59 9.14 20.75
N THR A 185 13.53 8.36 21.26
CA THR A 185 13.58 8.00 22.68
C THR A 185 13.82 9.22 23.56
N GLU A 186 14.58 10.23 23.09
CA GLU A 186 14.81 11.50 23.80
C GLU A 186 13.49 12.29 23.97
N PHE A 187 12.54 12.11 23.06
CA PHE A 187 11.24 12.77 23.05
C PHE A 187 10.09 11.88 23.50
N LYS A 188 10.36 10.68 24.06
CA LYS A 188 9.34 9.66 24.34
C LYS A 188 8.11 10.20 25.08
N LYS A 189 8.31 11.07 26.08
CA LYS A 189 7.21 11.66 26.88
C LYS A 189 6.38 12.70 26.13
N GLN A 190 6.90 13.22 25.02
CA GLN A 190 6.24 14.25 24.19
C GLN A 190 5.48 13.64 23.01
N LEU A 191 5.82 12.38 22.64
CA LEU A 191 5.12 11.65 21.59
C LEU A 191 3.67 11.35 21.98
N SER A 192 2.80 11.23 20.98
CA SER A 192 1.44 10.72 21.16
C SER A 192 1.45 9.31 21.75
N GLU A 193 0.40 8.91 22.45
CA GLU A 193 0.27 7.58 23.05
C GLU A 193 0.47 6.44 22.01
N ILE A 194 -0.08 6.65 20.80
CA ILE A 194 0.08 5.71 19.69
C ILE A 194 1.55 5.60 19.29
N SER A 195 2.25 6.73 19.16
CA SER A 195 3.65 6.75 18.78
C SER A 195 4.57 6.21 19.88
N GLN A 196 4.25 6.44 21.14
CA GLN A 196 4.95 5.79 22.26
C GLN A 196 4.83 4.26 22.19
N SER A 197 3.64 3.74 21.87
CA SER A 197 3.43 2.29 21.72
C SER A 197 4.17 1.69 20.51
N ARG A 198 4.41 2.48 19.47
CA ARG A 198 5.15 2.09 18.26
C ARG A 198 6.65 2.18 18.39
N LEU A 199 7.15 2.99 19.32
CA LEU A 199 8.58 3.29 19.47
C LEU A 199 9.44 2.03 19.61
N ASP A 200 8.97 1.05 20.37
CA ASP A 200 9.70 -0.19 20.60
C ASP A 200 9.39 -1.28 19.55
N LYS A 201 8.25 -1.21 18.92
CA LYS A 201 7.75 -2.26 17.99
C LYS A 201 8.14 -1.97 16.55
N ASN A 202 7.84 -0.77 16.06
CA ASN A 202 8.11 -0.35 14.68
C ASN A 202 8.24 1.18 14.63
N PRO A 203 9.42 1.76 14.91
CA PRO A 203 9.61 3.20 14.95
C PRO A 203 9.40 3.87 13.60
N LEU A 204 9.59 3.17 12.48
CA LEU A 204 9.35 3.72 11.14
C LEU A 204 7.90 4.17 10.94
N ARG A 205 6.93 3.51 11.57
CA ARG A 205 5.51 3.87 11.49
C ARG A 205 5.17 5.18 12.20
N ILE A 206 6.07 5.72 13.01
CA ILE A 206 5.88 7.03 13.64
C ILE A 206 6.01 8.14 12.60
N LEU A 207 6.80 7.93 11.54
CA LEU A 207 6.96 8.91 10.45
C LEU A 207 5.64 9.26 9.74
N ASP A 208 4.68 8.33 9.71
CA ASP A 208 3.34 8.54 9.14
C ASP A 208 2.31 9.04 10.18
N SER A 209 2.78 9.49 11.35
CA SER A 209 1.87 10.04 12.35
C SER A 209 1.23 11.34 11.87
N LYS A 210 -0.08 11.45 12.11
CA LYS A 210 -0.85 12.68 11.83
C LYS A 210 -1.07 13.52 13.08
N ASP A 211 -0.54 13.08 14.22
CA ASP A 211 -0.63 13.84 15.46
C ASP A 211 0.28 15.08 15.38
N PRO A 212 -0.22 16.28 15.68
CA PRO A 212 0.58 17.51 15.64
C PRO A 212 1.84 17.44 16.51
N LYS A 213 1.76 16.81 17.71
CA LYS A 213 2.91 16.65 18.61
C LYS A 213 4.03 15.83 17.96
N ASP A 214 3.68 14.71 17.34
CA ASP A 214 4.64 13.87 16.62
C ASP A 214 5.22 14.62 15.42
N SER A 215 4.38 15.38 14.70
CA SER A 215 4.79 16.13 13.52
C SER A 215 5.87 17.17 13.82
N GLU A 216 5.81 17.86 14.97
CA GLU A 216 6.82 18.82 15.42
C GLU A 216 8.16 18.13 15.68
N ILE A 217 8.14 16.99 16.39
CA ILE A 217 9.33 16.19 16.68
C ILE A 217 9.96 15.66 15.39
N LEU A 218 9.13 15.19 14.46
CA LEU A 218 9.56 14.59 13.19
C LEU A 218 10.16 15.60 12.19
N VAL A 219 10.07 16.91 12.43
CA VAL A 219 10.74 17.92 11.58
C VAL A 219 12.25 17.73 11.59
N ASN A 220 12.83 17.42 12.76
CA ASN A 220 14.26 17.28 12.95
C ASN A 220 14.73 15.81 13.04
N ALA A 221 13.84 14.86 12.74
CA ALA A 221 14.20 13.45 12.75
C ALA A 221 15.25 13.15 11.66
N PRO A 222 16.16 12.19 11.88
CA PRO A 222 17.09 11.74 10.86
C PRO A 222 16.33 11.28 9.62
N LYS A 223 16.89 11.53 8.43
CA LYS A 223 16.27 11.16 7.16
C LYS A 223 16.81 9.82 6.68
N ILE A 224 15.95 8.96 6.17
CA ILE A 224 16.37 7.66 5.64
C ILE A 224 17.39 7.77 4.52
N SER A 225 17.32 8.84 3.70
CA SER A 225 18.26 9.09 2.61
C SER A 225 19.73 9.18 3.05
N GLU A 226 19.98 9.53 4.33
CA GLU A 226 21.32 9.61 4.92
C GLU A 226 21.88 8.24 5.33
N HIS A 227 21.00 7.24 5.43
CA HIS A 227 21.33 5.89 5.90
C HIS A 227 21.26 4.83 4.79
N LEU A 228 20.93 5.23 3.56
CA LEU A 228 20.91 4.32 2.42
C LEU A 228 22.33 3.90 2.03
N SER A 229 22.48 2.62 1.70
CA SER A 229 23.68 2.10 1.03
C SER A 229 23.85 2.73 -0.35
N GLU A 230 25.07 2.69 -0.89
CA GLU A 230 25.35 3.18 -2.25
C GLU A 230 24.53 2.41 -3.30
N GLU A 231 24.30 1.12 -3.12
CA GLU A 231 23.44 0.32 -3.99
C GLU A 231 22.00 0.87 -3.98
N SER A 232 21.43 1.10 -2.79
CA SER A 232 20.07 1.64 -2.64
C SER A 232 19.93 3.06 -3.19
N LYS A 233 20.93 3.90 -3.00
CA LYS A 233 20.98 5.25 -3.61
C LYS A 233 21.03 5.18 -5.14
N ASN A 234 21.90 4.34 -5.69
CA ASN A 234 22.03 4.16 -7.14
C ASN A 234 20.74 3.63 -7.75
N TYR A 235 20.11 2.65 -7.11
CA TYR A 235 18.81 2.13 -7.53
C TYR A 235 17.75 3.24 -7.57
N PHE A 236 17.59 3.99 -6.51
CA PHE A 236 16.61 5.07 -6.43
C PHE A 236 16.89 6.20 -7.42
N ASN A 237 18.16 6.53 -7.63
CA ASN A 237 18.56 7.53 -8.65
C ASN A 237 18.23 7.06 -10.06
N GLN A 238 18.33 5.76 -10.36
CA GLN A 238 17.91 5.22 -11.65
C GLN A 238 16.40 5.34 -11.85
N VAL A 239 15.57 5.04 -10.83
CA VAL A 239 14.12 5.26 -10.90
C VAL A 239 13.81 6.73 -11.16
N LYS A 240 14.45 7.66 -10.43
CA LYS A 240 14.26 9.10 -10.63
C LYS A 240 14.67 9.54 -12.04
N LYS A 241 15.78 9.00 -12.55
CA LYS A 241 16.21 9.28 -13.92
C LYS A 241 15.18 8.82 -14.94
N LEU A 242 14.66 7.60 -14.82
CA LEU A 242 13.62 7.07 -15.70
C LEU A 242 12.35 7.95 -15.68
N LEU A 243 11.93 8.40 -14.50
CA LEU A 243 10.79 9.31 -14.37
C LEU A 243 11.05 10.65 -15.09
N ASN A 244 12.24 11.25 -14.91
CA ASN A 244 12.61 12.51 -15.54
C ASN A 244 12.71 12.38 -17.07
N ASP A 245 13.36 11.32 -17.56
CA ASP A 245 13.53 11.05 -18.99
C ASP A 245 12.15 10.91 -19.69
N ASN A 246 11.15 10.41 -18.96
CA ASN A 246 9.76 10.26 -19.43
C ASN A 246 8.85 11.43 -19.02
N LYS A 247 9.39 12.52 -18.50
CA LYS A 247 8.67 13.75 -18.12
C LYS A 247 7.56 13.52 -17.09
N ILE A 248 7.71 12.51 -16.24
CA ILE A 248 6.78 12.23 -15.14
C ILE A 248 7.22 13.05 -13.93
N LYS A 249 6.39 14.01 -13.53
CA LYS A 249 6.64 14.85 -12.36
C LYS A 249 6.47 14.04 -11.07
N PHE A 250 7.42 14.16 -10.17
CA PHE A 250 7.37 13.55 -8.85
C PHE A 250 7.93 14.49 -7.78
N PHE A 251 7.66 14.15 -6.52
CA PHE A 251 8.20 14.81 -5.35
C PHE A 251 8.78 13.77 -4.42
N GLU A 252 9.99 14.00 -3.92
CA GLU A 252 10.57 13.14 -2.88
C GLU A 252 9.97 13.52 -1.52
N ASP A 253 9.41 12.53 -0.83
CA ASP A 253 8.87 12.72 0.52
C ASP A 253 9.58 11.78 1.50
N PRO A 254 10.55 12.28 2.28
CA PRO A 254 11.33 11.47 3.22
C PRO A 254 10.49 10.87 4.36
N LYS A 255 9.26 11.34 4.56
CA LYS A 255 8.31 10.80 5.53
C LYS A 255 7.38 9.74 4.93
N LEU A 256 7.48 9.50 3.63
CA LEU A 256 6.65 8.49 2.96
C LEU A 256 7.11 7.08 3.38
N VAL A 257 6.41 6.53 4.34
CA VAL A 257 6.49 5.13 4.78
C VAL A 257 5.14 4.47 4.61
N ARG A 258 5.11 3.14 4.55
CA ARG A 258 3.86 2.39 4.43
C ARG A 258 3.61 1.57 5.67
N GLY A 259 2.34 1.37 5.97
CA GLY A 259 1.89 0.62 7.14
C GLY A 259 2.00 -0.90 7.01
N LEU A 260 2.67 -1.42 5.99
CA LEU A 260 2.81 -2.84 5.68
C LEU A 260 4.31 -3.19 5.67
N ASP A 261 4.68 -4.33 6.23
CA ASP A 261 6.08 -4.69 6.47
C ASP A 261 6.82 -5.21 5.22
N TYR A 262 6.12 -5.41 4.09
CA TYR A 262 6.71 -5.93 2.86
C TYR A 262 7.25 -4.88 1.88
N TYR A 263 7.14 -3.58 2.19
CA TYR A 263 7.64 -2.55 1.28
C TYR A 263 9.15 -2.42 1.29
N SER A 264 9.78 -2.59 0.12
CA SER A 264 11.18 -2.25 -0.20
C SER A 264 11.43 -2.44 -1.71
N PRO A 265 12.44 -1.84 -2.32
CA PRO A 265 13.30 -0.74 -1.90
C PRO A 265 12.68 0.65 -2.17
N VAL A 266 11.70 0.75 -3.10
CA VAL A 266 11.05 2.01 -3.43
C VAL A 266 9.61 2.02 -2.93
N SER A 267 9.24 3.09 -2.24
CA SER A 267 7.87 3.36 -1.82
C SER A 267 7.33 4.51 -2.65
N TYR A 268 6.15 4.33 -3.23
CA TYR A 268 5.49 5.42 -3.93
C TYR A 268 4.01 5.48 -3.57
N THR A 269 3.43 6.64 -3.70
CA THR A 269 2.00 6.85 -3.60
C THR A 269 1.55 7.81 -4.68
N HIS A 270 0.49 7.43 -5.36
CA HIS A 270 -0.30 8.34 -6.17
C HIS A 270 -1.47 8.80 -5.31
N LEU A 271 -1.68 10.09 -5.26
CA LEU A 271 -2.80 10.76 -4.65
C LEU A 271 -2.66 11.13 -3.17
N ARG A 272 -2.44 12.42 -2.98
CA ARG A 272 -3.40 13.17 -2.18
C ARG A 272 -4.20 14.02 -3.18
N ALA A 273 -5.40 13.58 -3.55
CA ALA A 273 -6.44 14.54 -3.85
C ALA A 273 -6.52 15.43 -2.62
N HIS A 274 -6.43 16.74 -2.80
CA HIS A 274 -6.70 17.66 -1.70
C HIS A 274 -8.09 17.31 -1.18
N GLU A 275 -8.16 16.84 0.08
CA GLU A 275 -9.40 16.82 0.81
C GLU A 275 -9.84 18.29 0.91
N THR A 276 -10.71 18.69 0.02
CA THR A 276 -11.52 19.90 0.12
C THR A 276 -12.83 19.54 0.77
#